data_9f3f3578964196a24fcd25758fb995c8
#
_entry.id   9f3f3578964196a24fcd25758fb995c8
#
_cell.length_a   1.000
_cell.length_b   1.000
_cell.length_c   1.000
_cell.angle_alpha   90.00
_cell.angle_beta   90.00
_cell.angle_gamma   90.00
#
_symmetry.space_group_name_H-M   'P 1'
#
loop_
_entity.id
_entity.type
_entity.pdbx_description
1 polymer ?
#
loop_
_entity_poly.entity_id
_entity_poly.type
_entity_poly.pdbx_seq_one_letter_code
_entity_poly.pdbx_strand_id
1 'polypeptide(L)'
;TYIGRRCKVGAASEVKNSIVMDDTKLPHHNYVGDSVIGERCNFGAGTKVANLRLDEQPVPVIVEGQKISSGRRKFGAIIGDDVKTGINASIDSGSIIGEETFIGLGAVVSGSIAPRSRIY
;
A
#
# COMPACT_ATOMS: atom_id res chain seq x y z
N THR A 1 7.88 4.86 -12.61
CA THR A 1 6.55 5.02 -11.97
C THR A 1 5.50 5.30 -13.02
N TYR A 2 4.38 4.68 -12.91
CA TYR A 2 3.21 4.94 -13.72
C TYR A 2 2.09 5.46 -12.85
N ILE A 3 1.50 6.58 -13.23
CA ILE A 3 0.34 7.16 -12.55
C ILE A 3 -0.80 7.18 -13.55
N GLY A 4 -1.88 6.50 -13.24
CA GLY A 4 -3.04 6.35 -14.12
C GLY A 4 -3.85 7.63 -14.26
N ARG A 5 -5.01 7.49 -14.89
CA ARG A 5 -5.90 8.62 -15.18
C ARG A 5 -6.60 9.10 -13.92
N ARG A 6 -6.85 10.40 -13.84
CA ARG A 6 -7.63 11.04 -12.78
C ARG A 6 -7.10 10.72 -11.37
N CYS A 7 -5.80 10.42 -11.26
CA CYS A 7 -5.16 10.24 -9.98
C CYS A 7 -4.78 11.58 -9.38
N LYS A 8 -4.62 11.61 -8.06
CA LYS A 8 -4.10 12.76 -7.35
C LYS A 8 -2.91 12.34 -6.52
N VAL A 9 -1.78 12.99 -6.73
CA VAL A 9 -0.62 12.89 -5.86
C VAL A 9 -0.41 14.30 -5.32
N GLY A 10 -0.82 14.50 -4.10
CA GLY A 10 -0.93 15.86 -3.54
C GLY A 10 0.28 16.29 -2.72
N ALA A 11 0.07 17.33 -1.92
CA ALA A 11 1.13 18.02 -1.20
C ALA A 11 1.94 17.09 -0.30
N ALA A 12 3.26 17.17 -0.40
CA ALA A 12 4.23 16.40 0.37
C ALA A 12 4.08 14.88 0.21
N SER A 13 3.43 14.43 -0.85
CA SER A 13 3.35 13.00 -1.16
C SER A 13 4.49 12.60 -2.09
N GLU A 14 4.97 11.38 -1.90
CA GLU A 14 6.04 10.83 -2.73
C GLU A 14 5.60 9.47 -3.26
N VAL A 15 5.73 9.27 -4.57
CA VAL A 15 5.50 7.97 -5.22
C VAL A 15 6.77 7.61 -5.96
N LYS A 16 7.33 6.46 -5.61
CA LYS A 16 8.64 6.04 -6.13
C LYS A 16 8.55 4.61 -6.66
N ASN A 17 8.98 4.39 -7.89
CA ASN A 17 9.12 3.06 -8.47
C ASN A 17 7.84 2.20 -8.31
N SER A 18 6.69 2.80 -8.62
CA SER A 18 5.39 2.20 -8.33
C SER A 18 4.44 2.33 -9.51
N ILE A 19 3.38 1.54 -9.46
CA ILE A 19 2.26 1.62 -10.39
C ILE A 19 1.03 2.02 -9.58
N VAL A 20 0.41 3.14 -9.97
CA VAL A 20 -0.83 3.62 -9.36
C VAL A 20 -1.88 3.66 -10.45
N MET A 21 -2.96 2.90 -10.26
CA MET A 21 -4.00 2.76 -11.27
C MET A 21 -5.00 3.91 -11.18
N ASP A 22 -5.98 3.91 -12.09
CA ASP A 22 -6.87 5.05 -12.31
C ASP A 22 -7.66 5.44 -11.06
N ASP A 23 -7.97 6.73 -10.96
CA ASP A 23 -8.86 7.30 -9.94
C ASP A 23 -8.39 7.12 -8.50
N THR A 24 -7.12 6.86 -8.28
CA THR A 24 -6.55 6.70 -6.94
C THR A 24 -6.00 8.02 -6.44
N LYS A 25 -6.21 8.29 -5.16
CA LYS A 25 -5.84 9.53 -4.53
C LYS A 25 -4.86 9.33 -3.38
N LEU A 26 -3.72 9.99 -3.49
CA LEU A 26 -2.66 10.03 -2.48
C LEU A 26 -2.44 11.52 -2.16
N PRO A 27 -3.42 12.17 -1.49
CA PRO A 27 -3.51 13.61 -1.54
C PRO A 27 -2.65 14.37 -0.56
N HIS A 28 -2.26 13.76 0.56
CA HIS A 28 -1.60 14.52 1.63
C HIS A 28 -0.56 13.68 2.36
N HIS A 29 0.70 14.05 2.19
CA HIS A 29 1.78 13.51 3.00
C HIS A 29 1.81 11.99 2.99
N ASN A 30 1.60 11.40 1.81
CA ASN A 30 1.64 9.96 1.63
C ASN A 30 2.99 9.51 1.08
N TYR A 31 3.42 8.30 1.45
CA TYR A 31 4.58 7.69 0.85
C TYR A 31 4.21 6.33 0.27
N VAL A 32 4.52 6.13 -1.00
CA VAL A 32 4.32 4.85 -1.71
C VAL A 32 5.60 4.54 -2.47
N GLY A 33 6.25 3.45 -2.10
CA GLY A 33 7.46 3.01 -2.78
C GLY A 33 7.38 1.55 -3.18
N ASP A 34 7.86 1.23 -4.39
CA ASP A 34 7.99 -0.14 -4.90
C ASP A 34 6.69 -0.95 -4.76
N SER A 35 5.58 -0.34 -5.12
CA SER A 35 4.24 -0.87 -4.85
C SER A 35 3.36 -0.88 -6.09
N VAL A 36 2.27 -1.65 -6.01
CA VAL A 36 1.18 -1.61 -6.98
C VAL A 36 -0.09 -1.24 -6.23
N ILE A 37 -0.71 -0.12 -6.61
CA ILE A 37 -1.96 0.37 -6.02
C ILE A 37 -3.05 0.27 -7.07
N GLY A 38 -4.16 -0.38 -6.73
CA GLY A 38 -5.30 -0.57 -7.62
C GLY A 38 -6.05 0.73 -7.91
N GLU A 39 -7.22 0.57 -8.50
CA GLU A 39 -8.08 1.70 -8.88
C GLU A 39 -8.93 2.19 -7.72
N ARG A 40 -9.31 3.45 -7.76
CA ARG A 40 -10.26 4.08 -6.83
C ARG A 40 -9.89 3.94 -5.35
N CYS A 41 -8.60 3.84 -5.08
CA CYS A 41 -8.12 3.86 -3.69
C CYS A 41 -8.06 5.29 -3.19
N ASN A 42 -8.18 5.45 -1.88
CA ASN A 42 -8.03 6.77 -1.26
C ASN A 42 -7.26 6.63 0.05
N PHE A 43 -6.09 7.24 0.09
CA PHE A 43 -5.25 7.21 1.28
C PHE A 43 -5.50 8.45 2.14
N GLY A 44 -5.86 8.23 3.39
CA GLY A 44 -5.92 9.33 4.36
C GLY A 44 -4.56 9.98 4.54
N ALA A 45 -4.56 11.22 5.04
CA ALA A 45 -3.33 11.98 5.23
C ALA A 45 -2.33 11.19 6.09
N GLY A 46 -1.08 11.17 5.70
CA GLY A 46 -0.03 10.50 6.45
C GLY A 46 0.05 8.99 6.28
N THR A 47 -0.82 8.37 5.50
CA THR A 47 -0.70 6.94 5.21
C THR A 47 0.59 6.67 4.45
N LYS A 48 1.35 5.67 4.89
CA LYS A 48 2.65 5.34 4.29
C LYS A 48 2.78 3.84 4.11
N VAL A 49 3.45 3.46 3.03
CA VAL A 49 3.79 2.07 2.73
C VAL A 49 5.29 1.89 2.92
N ALA A 50 5.67 1.03 3.85
CA ALA A 50 7.09 0.68 4.03
C ALA A 50 7.56 -0.19 2.87
N ASN A 51 8.79 0.01 2.44
CA ASN A 51 9.35 -0.73 1.30
C ASN A 51 10.73 -1.33 1.59
N LEU A 52 11.19 -1.25 2.82
CA LEU A 52 12.48 -1.82 3.23
C LEU A 52 12.34 -2.38 4.63
N ARG A 53 12.78 -3.62 4.81
CA ARG A 53 12.81 -4.23 6.15
C ARG A 53 13.90 -3.59 6.99
N LEU A 54 13.71 -3.64 8.29
CA LEU A 54 14.73 -3.11 9.22
C LEU A 54 16.06 -3.84 9.10
N ASP A 55 16.04 -5.14 8.77
CA ASP A 55 17.26 -5.93 8.58
C ASP A 55 17.78 -5.87 7.12
N GLU A 56 17.10 -5.13 6.24
CA GLU A 56 17.45 -4.94 4.84
C GLU A 56 17.54 -6.23 4.02
N GLN A 57 16.93 -7.30 4.49
CA GLN A 57 16.84 -8.57 3.77
C GLN A 57 15.67 -8.53 2.78
N PRO A 58 15.62 -9.49 1.83
CA PRO A 58 14.49 -9.55 0.89
C PRO A 58 13.16 -9.61 1.60
N VAL A 59 12.18 -8.86 1.06
CA VAL A 59 10.85 -8.75 1.65
C VAL A 59 10.05 -10.02 1.36
N PRO A 60 9.50 -10.69 2.37
CA PRO A 60 8.64 -11.84 2.15
C PRO A 60 7.21 -11.40 1.88
N VAL A 61 6.47 -12.26 1.16
CA VAL A 61 5.03 -12.11 0.97
C VAL A 61 4.35 -13.39 1.43
N ILE A 62 3.09 -13.30 1.81
CA ILE A 62 2.29 -14.47 2.20
C ILE A 62 1.29 -14.74 1.10
N VAL A 63 1.41 -15.91 0.46
CA VAL A 63 0.53 -16.33 -0.62
C VAL A 63 -0.05 -17.67 -0.23
N GLU A 64 -1.38 -17.75 -0.15
CA GLU A 64 -2.10 -18.96 0.26
C GLU A 64 -1.56 -19.56 1.56
N GLY A 65 -1.30 -18.69 2.52
CA GLY A 65 -0.80 -19.08 3.84
C GLY A 65 0.68 -19.41 3.91
N GLN A 66 1.39 -19.35 2.79
CA GLN A 66 2.81 -19.67 2.74
C GLN A 66 3.66 -18.41 2.61
N LYS A 67 4.72 -18.35 3.37
CA LYS A 67 5.69 -17.25 3.32
C LYS A 67 6.68 -17.51 2.19
N ILE A 68 6.67 -16.61 1.21
CA ILE A 68 7.51 -16.72 0.01
C ILE A 68 8.38 -15.48 -0.09
N SER A 69 9.66 -15.64 -0.39
CA SER A 69 10.54 -14.50 -0.63
C SER A 69 10.13 -13.82 -1.94
N SER A 70 10.00 -12.50 -1.92
CA SER A 70 9.79 -11.74 -3.16
C SER A 70 11.04 -11.68 -4.01
N GLY A 71 12.19 -12.03 -3.46
CA GLY A 71 13.47 -11.87 -4.12
C GLY A 71 13.92 -10.41 -4.22
N ARG A 72 13.20 -9.49 -3.57
CA ARG A 72 13.45 -8.05 -3.65
C ARG A 72 13.73 -7.47 -2.28
N ARG A 73 14.84 -6.73 -2.18
CA ARG A 73 15.15 -5.98 -0.97
C ARG A 73 14.23 -4.78 -0.80
N LYS A 74 13.86 -4.14 -1.89
CA LYS A 74 12.89 -3.04 -1.93
C LYS A 74 11.58 -3.54 -2.50
N PHE A 75 10.55 -3.60 -1.67
CA PHE A 75 9.22 -4.01 -2.08
C PHE A 75 8.20 -3.50 -1.09
N GLY A 76 7.21 -2.77 -1.58
CA GLY A 76 6.16 -2.20 -0.74
C GLY A 76 4.97 -3.12 -0.60
N ALA A 77 3.83 -2.73 -1.14
CA ALA A 77 2.59 -3.46 -1.01
C ALA A 77 1.89 -3.63 -2.35
N ILE A 78 1.04 -4.65 -2.42
CA ILE A 78 0.10 -4.83 -3.53
C ILE A 78 -1.28 -4.58 -2.96
N ILE A 79 -1.96 -3.54 -3.43
CA ILE A 79 -3.22 -3.08 -2.89
C ILE A 79 -4.28 -3.15 -3.97
N GLY A 80 -5.36 -3.87 -3.67
CA GLY A 80 -6.47 -4.04 -4.59
C GLY A 80 -7.30 -2.77 -4.77
N ASP A 81 -8.35 -2.87 -5.59
CA ASP A 81 -9.19 -1.72 -5.90
C ASP A 81 -10.05 -1.30 -4.70
N ASP A 82 -10.44 -0.04 -4.69
CA ASP A 82 -11.40 0.49 -3.72
C ASP A 82 -10.96 0.36 -2.26
N VAL A 83 -9.66 0.33 -2.00
CA VAL A 83 -9.14 0.33 -0.64
C VAL A 83 -9.08 1.76 -0.13
N LYS A 84 -9.55 1.97 1.10
CA LYS A 84 -9.53 3.28 1.74
C LYS A 84 -8.82 3.20 3.07
N THR A 85 -7.96 4.17 3.34
CA THR A 85 -7.24 4.23 4.62
C THR A 85 -7.56 5.53 5.35
N GLY A 86 -7.65 5.44 6.66
CA GLY A 86 -7.70 6.61 7.54
C GLY A 86 -6.33 7.27 7.68
N ILE A 87 -6.29 8.39 8.40
CA ILE A 87 -5.03 9.12 8.56
C ILE A 87 -3.99 8.28 9.31
N ASN A 88 -2.73 8.44 8.92
CA ASN A 88 -1.58 7.80 9.56
C ASN A 88 -1.64 6.27 9.62
N ALA A 89 -2.36 5.64 8.70
CA ALA A 89 -2.30 4.20 8.57
C ALA A 89 -0.88 3.80 8.11
N SER A 90 -0.38 2.70 8.64
CA SER A 90 0.97 2.20 8.33
C SER A 90 0.84 0.82 7.70
N ILE A 91 1.36 0.69 6.49
CA ILE A 91 1.28 -0.56 5.74
C ILE A 91 2.69 -1.14 5.63
N ASP A 92 2.88 -2.33 6.16
CA ASP A 92 4.20 -2.97 6.19
C ASP A 92 4.61 -3.45 4.80
N SER A 93 5.91 -3.57 4.61
CA SER A 93 6.47 -4.11 3.36
C SER A 93 5.99 -5.54 3.14
N GLY A 94 5.69 -5.87 1.89
CA GLY A 94 5.21 -7.19 1.50
C GLY A 94 3.72 -7.41 1.76
N SER A 95 2.99 -6.40 2.22
CA SER A 95 1.56 -6.55 2.44
C SER A 95 0.80 -6.75 1.12
N ILE A 96 -0.20 -7.63 1.15
CA ILE A 96 -1.14 -7.82 0.05
C ILE A 96 -2.52 -7.53 0.60
N ILE A 97 -3.17 -6.49 0.09
CA ILE A 97 -4.45 -6.03 0.64
C ILE A 97 -5.54 -6.24 -0.40
N GLY A 98 -6.53 -7.05 -0.07
CA GLY A 98 -7.65 -7.35 -0.97
C GLY A 98 -8.54 -6.13 -1.20
N GLU A 99 -9.27 -6.15 -2.31
CA GLU A 99 -10.12 -5.03 -2.71
C GLU A 99 -11.19 -4.70 -1.66
N GLU A 100 -11.67 -3.47 -1.69
CA GLU A 100 -12.75 -2.98 -0.83
C GLU A 100 -12.45 -3.09 0.67
N THR A 101 -11.19 -3.12 1.05
CA THR A 101 -10.76 -3.13 2.45
C THR A 101 -10.71 -1.70 2.97
N PHE A 102 -11.20 -1.50 4.19
CA PHE A 102 -11.06 -0.23 4.92
C PHE A 102 -10.08 -0.41 6.06
N ILE A 103 -9.12 0.50 6.12
CA ILE A 103 -8.08 0.50 7.15
C ILE A 103 -8.26 1.78 7.96
N GLY A 104 -8.57 1.61 9.25
CA GLY A 104 -8.90 2.73 10.14
C GLY A 104 -7.68 3.61 10.44
N LEU A 105 -7.96 4.78 11.01
CA LEU A 105 -6.90 5.74 11.35
C LEU A 105 -5.89 5.10 12.30
N GLY A 106 -4.62 5.37 12.07
CA GLY A 106 -3.54 4.88 12.91
C GLY A 106 -3.31 3.37 12.91
N ALA A 107 -4.06 2.61 12.12
CA ALA A 107 -3.92 1.15 12.09
C ALA A 107 -2.62 0.73 11.45
N VAL A 108 -2.10 -0.42 11.90
CA VAL A 108 -0.91 -1.05 11.34
C VAL A 108 -1.35 -2.32 10.63
N VAL A 109 -0.98 -2.46 9.36
CA VAL A 109 -1.36 -3.59 8.52
C VAL A 109 -0.11 -4.33 8.09
N SER A 110 -0.14 -5.65 8.18
CA SER A 110 0.96 -6.51 7.74
C SER A 110 0.42 -7.83 7.22
N GLY A 111 1.10 -8.40 6.23
CA GLY A 111 0.74 -9.69 5.66
C GLY A 111 -0.38 -9.60 4.63
N SER A 112 -1.07 -10.71 4.44
CA SER A 112 -2.14 -10.80 3.45
C SER A 112 -3.49 -10.57 4.12
N ILE A 113 -4.24 -9.62 3.57
CA ILE A 113 -5.53 -9.18 4.10
C ILE A 113 -6.61 -9.55 3.09
N ALA A 114 -7.62 -10.29 3.55
CA ALA A 114 -8.72 -10.73 2.69
C ALA A 114 -9.52 -9.52 2.17
N PRO A 115 -10.12 -9.64 0.98
CA PRO A 115 -11.00 -8.59 0.46
C PRO A 115 -12.11 -8.22 1.45
N ARG A 116 -12.55 -6.98 1.39
CA ARG A 116 -13.67 -6.44 2.18
C ARG A 116 -13.45 -6.53 3.69
N SER A 117 -12.17 -6.51 4.12
CA SER A 117 -11.82 -6.48 5.54
C SER A 117 -12.01 -5.08 6.12
N ARG A 118 -12.23 -5.03 7.44
CA ARG A 118 -12.33 -3.79 8.21
C ARG A 118 -11.31 -3.87 9.34
N ILE A 119 -10.28 -3.03 9.27
CA ILE A 119 -9.16 -3.07 10.22
C ILE A 119 -9.13 -1.74 10.95
N TYR A 120 -9.27 -1.79 12.24
CA TYR A 120 -9.30 -0.59 13.08
C TYR A 120 -8.26 -0.62 14.19
#